data_6dea6d9a749ac7b0112e37ffc9142ad6
#
_entry.id   6dea6d9a749ac7b0112e37ffc9142ad6
#
_cell.length_a   1.000
_cell.length_b   1.000
_cell.length_c   1.000
_cell.angle_alpha   90.00
_cell.angle_beta   90.00
_cell.angle_gamma   90.00
#
_symmetry.space_group_name_H-M   'P 1'
#
loop_
_entity.id
_entity.type
_entity.pdbx_description
1 polymer ?
#
loop_
_entity_poly.entity_id
_entity_poly.type
_entity_poly.pdbx_seq_one_letter_code
_entity_poly.pdbx_strand_id
1 'polypeptide(L)'
;MAHINQNYLKLPGSYLFSEVNRRITAYSASHPGAKIIRLSIGDVTRPLAPAVIEAMHQAVTEKGTFEGFHGYGPEQGYDFLREAIAQHDYAARGVDIKPEEIFVSDGAKSDCGNIGDIFGLDNVVAVCDP
;
A
#
# COMPACT_ATOMS: atom_id res chain seq x y z
N MET A 1 33.10 0.97 -13.22
CA MET A 1 32.84 1.15 -11.80
C MET A 1 31.44 1.75 -11.63
N ALA A 2 30.67 1.24 -10.67
CA ALA A 2 29.37 1.84 -10.35
C ALA A 2 29.57 3.09 -9.48
N HIS A 3 28.80 4.13 -9.75
CA HIS A 3 28.83 5.36 -8.93
C HIS A 3 27.50 5.50 -8.20
N ILE A 4 27.56 5.92 -6.95
CA ILE A 4 26.39 6.22 -6.13
C ILE A 4 25.71 7.48 -6.67
N ASN A 5 24.37 7.45 -6.75
CA ASN A 5 23.59 8.65 -7.00
C ASN A 5 23.82 9.67 -5.86
N GLN A 6 24.45 10.79 -6.20
CA GLN A 6 24.84 11.84 -5.23
C GLN A 6 23.65 12.47 -4.49
N ASN A 7 22.42 12.33 -5.02
CA ASN A 7 21.22 12.81 -4.33
C ASN A 7 20.93 12.03 -3.03
N TYR A 8 21.38 10.78 -2.92
CA TYR A 8 21.26 10.02 -1.66
C TYR A 8 22.05 10.66 -0.50
N LEU A 9 23.15 11.36 -0.80
CA LEU A 9 23.95 12.06 0.23
C LEU A 9 23.26 13.31 0.79
N LYS A 10 22.18 13.77 0.13
CA LYS A 10 21.38 14.92 0.57
C LYS A 10 20.22 14.51 1.47
N LEU A 11 19.93 13.21 1.57
CA LEU A 11 18.85 12.72 2.42
C LEU A 11 19.20 12.83 3.90
N PRO A 12 18.22 13.07 4.79
CA PRO A 12 18.44 13.01 6.23
C PRO A 12 19.03 11.66 6.63
N GLY A 13 20.00 11.67 7.56
CA GLY A 13 20.71 10.45 8.01
C GLY A 13 19.86 9.45 8.78
N SER A 14 18.60 9.79 9.11
CA SER A 14 17.67 8.88 9.78
C SER A 14 16.26 9.09 9.28
N TYR A 15 15.50 7.98 9.23
CA TYR A 15 14.09 8.01 8.96
C TYR A 15 13.31 8.39 10.22
N LEU A 16 12.35 9.31 10.10
CA LEU A 16 11.59 9.87 11.23
C LEU A 16 11.07 8.81 12.20
N PHE A 17 10.45 7.76 11.68
CA PHE A 17 9.86 6.72 12.54
C PHE A 17 10.90 5.88 13.28
N SER A 18 12.08 5.69 12.73
CA SER A 18 13.19 5.02 13.41
C SER A 18 13.66 5.87 14.60
N GLU A 19 13.76 7.18 14.42
CA GLU A 19 14.12 8.10 15.50
C GLU A 19 13.06 8.16 16.61
N VAL A 20 11.78 8.19 16.23
CA VAL A 20 10.66 8.13 17.19
C VAL A 20 10.72 6.83 18.00
N ASN A 21 10.91 5.68 17.35
CA ASN A 21 11.04 4.41 18.05
C ASN A 21 12.25 4.37 18.99
N ARG A 22 13.37 4.91 18.58
CA ARG A 22 14.58 5.04 19.43
C ARG A 22 14.28 5.86 20.68
N ARG A 23 13.59 6.99 20.55
CA ARG A 23 13.21 7.85 21.69
C ARG A 23 12.23 7.14 22.62
N ILE A 24 11.23 6.45 22.07
CA ILE A 24 10.27 5.67 22.88
C ILE A 24 10.99 4.60 23.68
N THR A 25 11.90 3.86 23.08
CA THR A 25 12.69 2.82 23.75
C THR A 25 13.53 3.39 24.89
N ALA A 26 14.24 4.49 24.64
CA ALA A 26 15.04 5.17 25.65
C ALA A 26 14.16 5.69 26.81
N TYR A 27 13.01 6.28 26.51
CA TYR A 27 12.09 6.77 27.52
C TYR A 27 11.52 5.63 28.37
N SER A 28 11.09 4.53 27.74
CA SER A 28 10.57 3.36 28.46
C SER A 28 11.60 2.76 29.40
N ALA A 29 12.87 2.72 28.99
CA ALA A 29 13.95 2.20 29.81
C ALA A 29 14.21 3.09 31.06
N SER A 30 14.09 4.42 30.91
CA SER A 30 14.31 5.38 32.00
C SER A 30 13.06 5.58 32.88
N HIS A 31 11.89 5.17 32.43
CA HIS A 31 10.62 5.31 33.17
C HIS A 31 9.86 3.99 33.20
N PRO A 32 10.32 2.99 33.98
CA PRO A 32 9.63 1.71 34.12
C PRO A 32 8.20 1.89 34.63
N GLY A 33 7.23 1.33 33.92
CA GLY A 33 5.80 1.43 34.25
C GLY A 33 5.07 2.63 33.64
N ALA A 34 5.74 3.54 32.94
CA ALA A 34 5.08 4.61 32.22
C ALA A 34 4.23 4.06 31.06
N LYS A 35 2.95 4.43 31.00
CA LYS A 35 2.06 4.07 29.90
C LYS A 35 2.25 5.06 28.75
N ILE A 36 2.85 4.60 27.67
CA ILE A 36 3.07 5.41 26.46
C ILE A 36 1.87 5.29 25.52
N ILE A 37 1.29 6.42 25.15
CA ILE A 37 0.25 6.50 24.10
C ILE A 37 0.96 6.91 22.80
N ARG A 38 0.88 6.04 21.78
CA ARG A 38 1.48 6.27 20.47
C ARG A 38 0.48 6.92 19.53
N LEU A 39 0.76 8.15 19.09
CA LEU A 39 -0.06 8.91 18.16
C LEU A 39 0.68 9.23 16.84
N SER A 40 1.81 8.58 16.60
CA SER A 40 2.77 8.99 15.58
C SER A 40 2.60 8.31 14.22
N ILE A 41 1.93 7.17 14.15
CA ILE A 41 1.77 6.40 12.91
C ILE A 41 0.32 5.93 12.81
N GLY A 42 -0.31 6.19 11.66
CA GLY A 42 -1.54 5.53 11.28
C GLY A 42 -1.24 4.07 10.96
N ASP A 43 -1.87 3.16 11.69
CA ASP A 43 -1.72 1.72 11.47
C ASP A 43 -3.07 1.01 11.66
N VAL A 44 -3.19 -0.17 11.10
CA VAL A 44 -4.36 -1.02 11.31
C VAL A 44 -4.39 -1.49 12.77
N THR A 45 -5.52 -1.30 13.43
CA THR A 45 -5.70 -1.64 14.86
C THR A 45 -6.67 -2.78 15.09
N ARG A 46 -7.23 -3.34 14.02
CA ARG A 46 -8.20 -4.43 14.08
C ARG A 46 -7.71 -5.63 13.28
N PRO A 47 -8.00 -6.85 13.71
CA PRO A 47 -7.74 -8.04 12.93
C PRO A 47 -8.58 -8.04 11.65
N LEU A 48 -8.17 -8.86 10.68
CA LEU A 48 -8.94 -9.07 9.45
C LEU A 48 -10.36 -9.57 9.77
N ALA A 49 -11.32 -9.14 8.98
CA ALA A 49 -12.69 -9.66 9.08
C ALA A 49 -12.72 -11.17 8.74
N PRO A 50 -13.59 -11.97 9.40
CA PRO A 50 -13.68 -13.41 9.13
C PRO A 50 -13.88 -13.74 7.66
N ALA A 51 -14.70 -12.98 6.93
CA ALA A 51 -14.91 -13.17 5.50
C ALA A 51 -13.64 -13.03 4.65
N VAL A 52 -12.73 -12.12 5.03
CA VAL A 52 -11.43 -11.95 4.36
C VAL A 52 -10.54 -13.16 4.63
N ILE A 53 -10.49 -13.64 5.86
CA ILE A 53 -9.71 -14.82 6.23
C ILE A 53 -10.20 -16.04 5.45
N GLU A 54 -11.51 -16.25 5.39
CA GLU A 54 -12.13 -17.36 4.64
C GLU A 54 -11.79 -17.29 3.15
N ALA A 55 -11.93 -16.12 2.53
CA ALA A 55 -11.58 -15.92 1.12
C ALA A 55 -10.09 -16.19 0.84
N MET A 56 -9.19 -15.82 1.76
CA MET A 56 -7.77 -16.11 1.65
C MET A 56 -7.49 -17.62 1.73
N HIS A 57 -8.15 -18.34 2.64
CA HIS A 57 -8.04 -19.80 2.75
C HIS A 57 -8.52 -20.49 1.48
N GLN A 58 -9.66 -20.05 0.93
CA GLN A 58 -10.19 -20.58 -0.33
C GLN A 58 -9.22 -20.36 -1.48
N ALA A 59 -8.68 -19.14 -1.64
CA ALA A 59 -7.74 -18.82 -2.69
C ALA A 59 -6.43 -19.64 -2.60
N VAL A 60 -5.94 -19.91 -1.39
CA VAL A 60 -4.76 -20.77 -1.19
C VAL A 60 -5.08 -22.22 -1.53
N THR A 61 -6.24 -22.73 -1.12
CA THR A 61 -6.68 -24.10 -1.40
C THR A 61 -6.88 -24.32 -2.90
N GLU A 62 -7.50 -23.37 -3.59
CA GLU A 62 -7.70 -23.38 -5.04
C GLU A 62 -6.38 -23.54 -5.80
N LYS A 63 -5.34 -22.78 -5.41
CA LYS A 63 -3.99 -22.87 -6.03
C LYS A 63 -3.32 -24.21 -5.83
N GLY A 64 -3.78 -25.06 -4.94
CA GLY A 64 -3.31 -26.42 -4.73
C GLY A 64 -3.84 -27.42 -5.75
N THR A 65 -4.75 -27.03 -6.64
CA THR A 65 -5.31 -27.86 -7.70
C THR A 65 -4.75 -27.46 -9.07
N PHE A 66 -4.77 -28.38 -10.00
CA PHE A 66 -4.29 -28.09 -11.36
C PHE A 66 -5.18 -27.09 -12.08
N GLU A 67 -6.50 -27.17 -11.87
CA GLU A 67 -7.51 -26.30 -12.45
C GLU A 67 -7.49 -24.89 -11.83
N GLY A 68 -7.20 -24.80 -10.54
CA GLY A 68 -7.17 -23.52 -9.81
C GLY A 68 -5.80 -22.85 -9.77
N PHE A 69 -4.77 -23.50 -10.31
CA PHE A 69 -3.45 -22.86 -10.41
C PHE A 69 -3.44 -21.80 -11.51
N HIS A 70 -3.03 -20.60 -11.11
CA HIS A 70 -2.88 -19.47 -12.03
C HIS A 70 -1.43 -18.98 -12.00
N GLY A 71 -0.83 -18.81 -13.19
CA GLY A 71 0.47 -18.18 -13.36
C GLY A 71 0.36 -16.64 -13.34
N TYR A 72 0.99 -15.97 -14.28
CA TYR A 72 0.83 -14.52 -14.43
C TYR A 72 -0.62 -14.18 -14.76
N GLY A 73 -1.19 -13.23 -14.03
CA GLY A 73 -2.50 -12.66 -14.32
C GLY A 73 -2.45 -11.66 -15.49
N PRO A 74 -3.63 -11.16 -15.91
CA PRO A 74 -3.70 -10.04 -16.85
C PRO A 74 -2.99 -8.79 -16.30
N GLU A 75 -2.39 -7.99 -17.18
CA GLU A 75 -1.61 -6.80 -16.82
C GLU A 75 -2.40 -5.79 -15.98
N GLN A 76 -3.69 -5.60 -16.30
CA GLN A 76 -4.57 -4.70 -15.55
C GLN A 76 -5.19 -5.32 -14.29
N GLY A 77 -5.00 -6.62 -14.07
CA GLY A 77 -5.69 -7.40 -13.06
C GLY A 77 -6.87 -8.20 -13.63
N TYR A 78 -7.36 -9.16 -12.85
CA TYR A 78 -8.47 -10.03 -13.26
C TYR A 78 -9.78 -9.26 -13.47
N ASP A 79 -10.53 -9.63 -14.51
CA ASP A 79 -11.79 -8.98 -14.88
C ASP A 79 -12.78 -8.98 -13.73
N PHE A 80 -12.96 -10.11 -13.05
CA PHE A 80 -13.89 -10.22 -11.92
C PHE A 80 -13.59 -9.20 -10.80
N LEU A 81 -12.32 -8.90 -10.56
CA LEU A 81 -11.92 -7.93 -9.54
C LEU A 81 -12.19 -6.51 -10.01
N ARG A 82 -11.84 -6.19 -11.27
CA ARG A 82 -12.07 -4.87 -11.86
C ARG A 82 -13.55 -4.54 -11.96
N GLU A 83 -14.37 -5.52 -12.34
CA GLU A 83 -15.84 -5.42 -12.37
C GLU A 83 -16.41 -5.19 -10.96
N ALA A 84 -15.94 -5.95 -9.97
CA ALA A 84 -16.34 -5.76 -8.57
C ALA A 84 -15.99 -4.37 -8.04
N ILE A 85 -14.79 -3.87 -8.34
CA ILE A 85 -14.36 -2.52 -7.96
C ILE A 85 -15.24 -1.47 -8.65
N ALA A 86 -15.46 -1.58 -9.97
CA ALA A 86 -16.31 -0.64 -10.70
C ALA A 86 -17.72 -0.58 -10.10
N GLN A 87 -18.30 -1.74 -9.77
CA GLN A 87 -19.66 -1.83 -9.26
C GLN A 87 -19.76 -1.34 -7.80
N HIS A 88 -18.91 -1.85 -6.91
CA HIS A 88 -19.08 -1.66 -5.46
C HIS A 88 -18.39 -0.40 -4.94
N ASP A 89 -17.28 0.01 -5.54
CA ASP A 89 -16.56 1.20 -5.09
C ASP A 89 -16.97 2.47 -5.83
N TYR A 90 -17.36 2.38 -7.09
CA TYR A 90 -17.70 3.54 -7.92
C TYR A 90 -19.18 3.66 -8.20
N ALA A 91 -19.80 2.69 -8.89
CA ALA A 91 -21.22 2.78 -9.28
C ALA A 91 -22.15 2.90 -8.08
N ALA A 92 -21.86 2.21 -6.97
CA ALA A 92 -22.60 2.33 -5.71
C ALA A 92 -22.55 3.76 -5.10
N ARG A 93 -21.61 4.59 -5.53
CA ARG A 93 -21.46 6.00 -5.12
C ARG A 93 -21.86 6.99 -6.23
N GLY A 94 -22.47 6.50 -7.31
CA GLY A 94 -22.92 7.32 -8.42
C GLY A 94 -21.82 7.78 -9.37
N VAL A 95 -20.64 7.13 -9.34
CA VAL A 95 -19.51 7.41 -10.22
C VAL A 95 -19.44 6.34 -11.30
N ASP A 96 -19.46 6.74 -12.58
CA ASP A 96 -19.37 5.83 -13.73
C ASP A 96 -17.91 5.65 -14.14
N ILE A 97 -17.29 4.59 -13.61
CA ILE A 97 -15.96 4.10 -14.01
C ILE A 97 -16.13 2.73 -14.65
N LYS A 98 -15.52 2.54 -15.79
CA LYS A 98 -15.55 1.25 -16.50
C LYS A 98 -14.45 0.32 -15.98
N PRO A 99 -14.64 -1.01 -16.00
CA PRO A 99 -13.58 -1.96 -15.64
C PRO A 99 -12.26 -1.75 -16.40
N GLU A 100 -12.32 -1.29 -17.66
CA GLU A 100 -11.14 -1.00 -18.49
C GLU A 100 -10.33 0.20 -18.01
N GLU A 101 -10.90 1.04 -17.16
CA GLU A 101 -10.24 2.20 -16.58
C GLU A 101 -9.56 1.87 -15.24
N ILE A 102 -9.68 0.60 -14.77
CA ILE A 102 -9.15 0.14 -13.49
C ILE A 102 -7.89 -0.69 -13.72
N PHE A 103 -6.82 -0.33 -13.03
CA PHE A 103 -5.55 -1.04 -12.99
C PHE A 103 -5.28 -1.50 -11.56
N VAL A 104 -5.16 -2.81 -11.36
CA VAL A 104 -4.88 -3.39 -10.05
C VAL A 104 -3.37 -3.45 -9.86
N SER A 105 -2.88 -2.89 -8.77
CA SER A 105 -1.47 -2.87 -8.40
C SER A 105 -1.23 -3.54 -7.04
N ASP A 106 0.01 -3.57 -6.61
CA ASP A 106 0.40 -4.05 -5.29
C ASP A 106 0.26 -2.99 -4.17
N GLY A 107 -0.33 -1.84 -4.50
CA GLY A 107 -0.72 -0.82 -3.54
C GLY A 107 -0.35 0.61 -3.94
N ALA A 108 -0.97 1.57 -3.30
CA ALA A 108 -0.86 3.00 -3.58
C ALA A 108 0.59 3.53 -3.56
N LYS A 109 1.49 2.94 -2.78
CA LYS A 109 2.89 3.35 -2.75
C LYS A 109 3.61 3.10 -4.07
N SER A 110 3.36 1.95 -4.69
CA SER A 110 3.90 1.62 -6.01
C SER A 110 3.32 2.55 -7.06
N ASP A 111 2.01 2.79 -7.03
CA ASP A 111 1.35 3.68 -7.99
C ASP A 111 1.87 5.11 -7.87
N CYS A 112 1.93 5.66 -6.66
CA CYS A 112 2.47 7.00 -6.41
C CYS A 112 3.96 7.12 -6.76
N GLY A 113 4.73 6.04 -6.61
CA GLY A 113 6.15 6.01 -6.98
C GLY A 113 6.38 5.99 -8.49
N ASN A 114 5.52 5.30 -9.20
CA ASN A 114 5.69 5.05 -10.65
C ASN A 114 4.95 6.06 -11.53
N ILE A 115 3.92 6.75 -11.01
CA ILE A 115 3.10 7.67 -11.79
C ILE A 115 3.95 8.81 -12.40
N GLY A 116 5.04 9.16 -11.74
CA GLY A 116 5.98 10.15 -12.25
C GLY A 116 6.65 9.76 -13.58
N ASP A 117 6.73 8.46 -13.88
CA ASP A 117 7.31 7.98 -15.14
C ASP A 117 6.36 8.16 -16.33
N ILE A 118 5.06 8.34 -16.07
CA ILE A 118 4.03 8.58 -17.09
C ILE A 118 4.05 10.04 -17.56
N PHE A 119 4.44 10.96 -16.67
CA PHE A 119 4.38 12.40 -16.91
C PHE A 119 5.77 13.01 -17.02
N GLY A 120 5.91 14.01 -17.89
CA GLY A 120 7.16 14.76 -18.04
C GLY A 120 7.44 15.63 -16.80
N LEU A 121 8.70 16.08 -16.69
CA LEU A 121 9.17 16.89 -15.54
C LEU A 121 8.59 18.30 -15.47
N ASP A 122 7.89 18.73 -16.51
CA ASP A 122 7.23 20.04 -16.64
C ASP A 122 5.79 20.05 -16.08
N ASN A 123 5.32 18.90 -15.58
CA ASN A 123 4.01 18.80 -14.95
C ASN A 123 4.02 19.30 -13.51
N VAL A 124 2.94 19.93 -13.10
CA VAL A 124 2.71 20.33 -11.70
C VAL A 124 1.78 19.31 -11.05
N VAL A 125 2.24 18.71 -9.97
CA VAL A 125 1.46 17.75 -9.19
C VAL A 125 0.94 18.43 -7.95
N ALA A 126 -0.38 18.46 -7.79
CA ALA A 126 -1.05 18.93 -6.58
C ALA A 126 -1.23 17.76 -5.60
N VAL A 127 -0.85 17.96 -4.35
CA VAL A 127 -1.05 16.99 -3.26
C VAL A 127 -1.86 17.66 -2.15
N CYS A 128 -2.64 16.85 -1.41
CA CYS A 128 -3.29 17.35 -0.21
C CYS A 128 -2.21 17.63 0.86
N ASP A 129 -2.29 18.80 1.45
CA ASP A 129 -1.54 19.18 2.66
C ASP A 129 -2.54 19.12 3.83
N PRO A 130 -2.51 18.06 4.65
CA PRO A 130 -3.46 17.86 5.74
C PRO A 130 -3.27 18.83 6.92
#